data_6130b960083ca9a04c27535324087c51
#
_entry.id   6130b960083ca9a04c27535324087c51
#
_cell.length_a   1.000
_cell.length_b   1.000
_cell.length_c   1.000
_cell.angle_alpha   90.00
_cell.angle_beta   90.00
_cell.angle_gamma   90.00
#
_symmetry.space_group_name_H-M   'P 1'
#
loop_
_entity.id
_entity.type
_entity.pdbx_description
1 polymer ?
#
loop_
_entity_poly.entity_id
_entity_poly.type
_entity_poly.pdbx_seq_one_letter_code
_entity_poly.pdbx_strand_id
1 'polypeptide(L)'
;MIKLKDPFGGIILNVAFRALVPFTIVYGISVLCLGEFSPGGGFQAGALLAVGVVLARLILGFDTKFNILAPTAIVMAGLGTFLYAFTGWLTIFGGADYFLNYNYMPIHLEPAHEMHALGIFLIEIGVAICVMMTIINLLDAIVKRGEEDGSAE
;
A
#
# COMPACT_ATOMS: atom_id res chain seq x y z
N MET A 1 -19.03 -23.39 -17.18
CA MET A 1 -17.85 -24.19 -16.91
C MET A 1 -16.65 -23.27 -16.97
N ILE A 2 -16.16 -22.80 -15.83
CA ILE A 2 -15.01 -21.88 -15.74
C ILE A 2 -13.80 -22.70 -16.15
N LYS A 3 -13.20 -22.40 -17.31
CA LYS A 3 -11.88 -22.93 -17.69
C LYS A 3 -10.89 -22.42 -16.64
N LEU A 4 -10.54 -23.24 -15.68
CA LEU A 4 -9.37 -23.03 -14.85
C LEU A 4 -8.17 -23.10 -15.79
N LYS A 5 -7.62 -21.94 -16.13
CA LYS A 5 -6.28 -21.83 -16.70
C LYS A 5 -5.36 -22.62 -15.76
N ASP A 6 -4.45 -23.42 -16.28
CA ASP A 6 -3.64 -24.36 -15.50
C ASP A 6 -3.24 -23.76 -14.15
N PRO A 7 -3.66 -24.38 -13.03
CA PRO A 7 -3.48 -23.77 -11.72
C PRO A 7 -1.98 -23.72 -11.41
N PHE A 8 -1.47 -22.53 -11.12
CA PHE A 8 -0.09 -22.37 -10.66
C PHE A 8 0.20 -23.31 -9.49
N GLY A 9 1.13 -24.26 -9.70
CA GLY A 9 1.57 -25.19 -8.64
C GLY A 9 0.57 -26.27 -8.20
N GLY A 10 -0.51 -26.51 -8.94
CA GLY A 10 -1.51 -27.53 -8.62
C GLY A 10 -2.72 -27.00 -7.82
N ILE A 11 -3.74 -27.86 -7.66
CA ILE A 11 -5.03 -27.48 -7.05
C ILE A 11 -4.87 -27.02 -5.60
N ILE A 12 -4.07 -27.73 -4.81
CA ILE A 12 -3.88 -27.43 -3.37
C ILE A 12 -3.26 -26.03 -3.19
N LEU A 13 -2.20 -25.74 -3.95
CA LEU A 13 -1.50 -24.46 -3.86
C LEU A 13 -2.39 -23.31 -4.33
N ASN A 14 -3.16 -23.51 -5.40
CA ASN A 14 -4.12 -22.53 -5.90
C ASN A 14 -5.21 -22.20 -4.86
N VAL A 15 -5.77 -23.20 -4.18
CA VAL A 15 -6.77 -22.99 -3.13
C VAL A 15 -6.16 -22.27 -1.93
N ALA A 16 -4.97 -22.67 -1.50
CA ALA A 16 -4.28 -22.03 -0.37
C ALA A 16 -3.98 -20.55 -0.65
N PHE A 17 -3.47 -20.22 -1.81
CA PHE A 17 -3.19 -18.82 -2.16
C PHE A 17 -4.45 -17.98 -2.33
N ARG A 18 -5.54 -18.55 -2.86
CA ARG A 18 -6.84 -17.84 -2.93
C ARG A 18 -7.38 -17.44 -1.56
N ALA A 19 -7.09 -18.22 -0.53
CA ALA A 19 -7.43 -17.89 0.85
C ALA A 19 -6.44 -16.87 1.44
N LEU A 20 -5.15 -16.98 1.10
CA LEU A 20 -4.09 -16.09 1.59
C LEU A 20 -4.27 -14.63 1.11
N VAL A 21 -4.68 -14.40 -0.13
CA VAL A 21 -4.85 -13.05 -0.69
C VAL A 21 -5.76 -12.18 0.16
N PRO A 22 -7.04 -12.53 0.39
CA PRO A 22 -7.92 -11.70 1.20
C PRO A 22 -7.44 -11.60 2.66
N PHE A 23 -6.87 -12.66 3.22
CA PHE A 23 -6.28 -12.61 4.56
C PHE A 23 -5.15 -11.58 4.65
N THR A 24 -4.22 -11.58 3.70
CA THR A 24 -3.09 -10.63 3.68
C THR A 24 -3.57 -9.19 3.53
N ILE A 25 -4.59 -8.95 2.69
CA ILE A 25 -5.17 -7.62 2.51
C ILE A 25 -5.84 -7.14 3.80
N VAL A 26 -6.68 -7.96 4.41
CA VAL A 26 -7.37 -7.61 5.67
C VAL A 26 -6.35 -7.38 6.79
N TYR A 27 -5.33 -8.24 6.88
CA TYR A 27 -4.25 -8.09 7.86
C TYR A 27 -3.46 -6.80 7.63
N GLY A 28 -3.12 -6.47 6.38
CA GLY A 28 -2.44 -5.21 6.04
C GLY A 28 -3.26 -3.98 6.43
N ILE A 29 -4.58 -3.99 6.20
CA ILE A 29 -5.48 -2.92 6.64
C ILE A 29 -5.52 -2.85 8.18
N SER A 30 -5.57 -3.98 8.87
CA SER A 30 -5.55 -4.02 10.33
C SER A 30 -4.26 -3.43 10.91
N VAL A 31 -3.10 -3.75 10.30
CA VAL A 31 -1.80 -3.18 10.69
C VAL A 31 -1.78 -1.65 10.49
N LEU A 32 -2.39 -1.16 9.41
CA LEU A 32 -2.53 0.27 9.17
C LEU A 32 -3.39 0.97 10.24
N CYS A 33 -4.56 0.40 10.52
CA CYS A 33 -5.50 1.00 11.47
C CYS A 33 -5.02 0.94 12.93
N LEU A 34 -4.19 -0.04 13.27
CA LEU A 34 -3.66 -0.24 14.61
C LEU A 34 -2.21 0.24 14.77
N GLY A 35 -1.66 0.94 13.77
CA GLY A 35 -0.27 1.37 13.75
C GLY A 35 0.14 2.21 14.96
N GLU A 36 -0.78 3.02 15.50
CA GLU A 36 -0.54 3.81 16.71
C GLU A 36 -0.37 2.95 17.98
N PHE A 37 -1.04 1.79 18.05
CA PHE A 37 -1.11 0.94 19.24
C PHE A 37 -0.26 -0.33 19.14
N SER A 38 0.26 -0.66 17.96
CA SER A 38 0.98 -1.91 17.70
C SER A 38 2.32 -1.65 17.02
N PRO A 39 3.27 -2.60 17.12
CA PRO A 39 4.50 -2.55 16.33
C PRO A 39 4.14 -2.79 14.85
N GLY A 40 3.89 -1.72 14.11
CA GLY A 40 3.48 -1.73 12.72
C GLY A 40 3.46 -0.30 12.21
N GLY A 41 2.59 -0.02 11.26
CA GLY A 41 2.37 1.30 10.71
C GLY A 41 2.34 1.29 9.19
N GLY A 42 2.35 2.46 8.59
CA GLY A 42 2.15 2.65 7.15
C GLY A 42 3.10 1.85 6.27
N PHE A 43 4.38 1.78 6.61
CA PHE A 43 5.35 1.02 5.82
C PHE A 43 5.04 -0.48 5.78
N GLN A 44 4.81 -1.08 6.94
CA GLN A 44 4.52 -2.51 7.04
C GLN A 44 3.18 -2.85 6.41
N ALA A 45 2.17 -2.03 6.63
CA ALA A 45 0.86 -2.15 5.99
C ALA A 45 0.98 -2.07 4.46
N GLY A 46 1.73 -1.09 3.94
CA GLY A 46 1.97 -0.93 2.51
C GLY A 46 2.67 -2.14 1.88
N ALA A 47 3.68 -2.69 2.56
CA ALA A 47 4.36 -3.89 2.10
C ALA A 47 3.43 -5.12 2.07
N LEU A 48 2.61 -5.33 3.12
CA LEU A 48 1.63 -6.42 3.16
C LEU A 48 0.57 -6.28 2.07
N LEU A 49 0.05 -5.08 1.84
CA LEU A 49 -0.91 -4.82 0.77
C LEU A 49 -0.30 -5.07 -0.61
N ALA A 50 0.97 -4.68 -0.84
CA ALA A 50 1.68 -4.98 -2.06
C ALA A 50 1.81 -6.50 -2.29
N VAL A 51 2.20 -7.25 -1.25
CA VAL A 51 2.26 -8.72 -1.31
C VAL A 51 0.90 -9.32 -1.65
N GLY A 52 -0.18 -8.83 -1.05
CA GLY A 52 -1.54 -9.26 -1.38
C GLY A 52 -1.90 -9.08 -2.86
N VAL A 53 -1.55 -7.93 -3.46
CA VAL A 53 -1.78 -7.66 -4.89
C VAL A 53 -0.92 -8.54 -5.77
N VAL A 54 0.36 -8.72 -5.42
CA VAL A 54 1.28 -9.59 -6.17
C VAL A 54 0.82 -11.04 -6.16
N LEU A 55 0.42 -11.56 -4.99
CA LEU A 55 -0.17 -12.89 -4.88
C LEU A 55 -1.45 -13.03 -5.71
N ALA A 56 -2.32 -12.02 -5.72
CA ALA A 56 -3.51 -12.03 -6.55
C ALA A 56 -3.17 -12.13 -8.05
N ARG A 57 -2.17 -11.37 -8.52
CA ARG A 57 -1.70 -11.43 -9.91
C ARG A 57 -1.11 -12.79 -10.28
N LEU A 58 -0.34 -13.39 -9.36
CA LEU A 58 0.28 -14.69 -9.58
C LEU A 58 -0.75 -15.80 -9.79
N ILE A 59 -1.87 -15.74 -9.07
CA ILE A 59 -2.90 -16.79 -9.08
C ILE A 59 -3.95 -16.58 -10.16
N LEU A 60 -4.41 -15.33 -10.31
CA LEU A 60 -5.53 -14.97 -11.16
C LEU A 60 -5.07 -14.42 -12.53
N GLY A 61 -3.77 -14.16 -12.68
CA GLY A 61 -3.19 -13.53 -13.87
C GLY A 61 -3.39 -12.01 -13.88
N PHE A 62 -2.88 -11.37 -14.93
CA PHE A 62 -2.93 -9.90 -15.07
C PHE A 62 -4.32 -9.35 -15.40
N ASP A 63 -5.30 -10.20 -15.72
CA ASP A 63 -6.68 -9.80 -16.02
C ASP A 63 -7.53 -9.58 -14.77
N THR A 64 -6.91 -9.52 -13.58
CA THR A 64 -7.63 -9.30 -12.33
C THR A 64 -8.08 -7.85 -12.19
N LYS A 65 -9.24 -7.65 -11.53
CA LYS A 65 -9.73 -6.31 -11.18
C LYS A 65 -8.78 -5.52 -10.27
N PHE A 66 -7.82 -6.19 -9.63
CA PHE A 66 -6.78 -5.60 -8.77
C PHE A 66 -5.47 -5.35 -9.53
N ASN A 67 -5.48 -5.41 -10.86
CA ASN A 67 -4.30 -5.11 -11.64
C ASN A 67 -4.07 -3.59 -11.69
N ILE A 68 -3.05 -3.14 -10.97
CA ILE A 68 -2.63 -1.74 -10.94
C ILE A 68 -1.52 -1.58 -11.98
N LEU A 69 -1.80 -0.88 -13.07
CA LEU A 69 -0.83 -0.62 -14.13
C LEU A 69 0.31 0.28 -13.64
N ALA A 70 1.53 0.06 -14.13
CA ALA A 70 2.73 0.82 -13.75
C ALA A 70 2.55 2.36 -13.78
N PRO A 71 1.92 2.98 -14.81
CA PRO A 71 1.67 4.42 -14.79
C PRO A 71 0.79 4.87 -13.62
N THR A 72 -0.23 4.09 -13.31
CA THR A 72 -1.13 4.35 -12.17
C THR A 72 -0.40 4.19 -10.84
N ALA A 73 0.47 3.17 -10.72
CA ALA A 73 1.26 2.93 -9.53
C ALA A 73 2.20 4.12 -9.23
N ILE A 74 2.86 4.68 -10.25
CA ILE A 74 3.74 5.84 -10.09
C ILE A 74 2.96 7.06 -9.60
N VAL A 75 1.82 7.36 -10.22
CA VAL A 75 0.97 8.49 -9.81
C VAL A 75 0.47 8.32 -8.38
N MET A 76 0.01 7.13 -8.02
CA MET A 76 -0.48 6.83 -6.67
C MET A 76 0.65 6.89 -5.62
N ALA A 77 1.87 6.44 -5.96
CA ALA A 77 3.04 6.60 -5.09
C ALA A 77 3.33 8.10 -4.84
N GLY A 78 3.27 8.92 -5.90
CA GLY A 78 3.40 10.37 -5.79
C GLY A 78 2.31 10.99 -4.91
N LEU A 79 1.06 10.55 -5.04
CA LEU A 79 -0.04 11.02 -4.18
C LEU A 79 0.16 10.62 -2.72
N GLY A 80 0.67 9.41 -2.44
CA GLY A 80 1.01 8.98 -1.07
C GLY A 80 2.09 9.86 -0.45
N THR A 81 3.16 10.15 -1.21
CA THR A 81 4.22 11.06 -0.78
C THR A 81 3.70 12.49 -0.59
N PHE A 82 2.81 12.94 -1.48
CA PHE A 82 2.17 14.25 -1.36
C PHE A 82 1.32 14.33 -0.09
N LEU A 83 0.54 13.30 0.23
CA LEU A 83 -0.28 13.26 1.45
C LEU A 83 0.60 13.39 2.71
N TYR A 84 1.72 12.68 2.76
CA TYR A 84 2.71 12.80 3.82
C TYR A 84 3.20 14.25 3.98
N ALA A 85 3.69 14.84 2.90
CA ALA A 85 4.21 16.21 2.90
C ALA A 85 3.11 17.23 3.24
N PHE A 86 1.92 17.05 2.68
CA PHE A 86 0.78 17.93 2.91
C PHE A 86 0.34 17.94 4.38
N THR A 87 0.33 16.78 5.04
CA THR A 87 0.01 16.68 6.47
C THR A 87 0.98 17.52 7.31
N GLY A 88 2.29 17.48 6.99
CA GLY A 88 3.27 18.33 7.65
C GLY A 88 3.12 19.83 7.33
N TRP A 89 2.77 20.17 6.09
CA TRP A 89 2.50 21.56 5.71
C TRP A 89 1.26 22.11 6.42
N LEU A 90 0.22 21.31 6.62
CA LEU A 90 -0.97 21.73 7.38
C LEU A 90 -0.62 22.20 8.79
N THR A 91 0.33 21.56 9.46
CA THR A 91 0.74 21.99 10.82
C THR A 91 1.45 23.34 10.79
N ILE A 92 2.30 23.60 9.78
CA ILE A 92 2.97 24.88 9.61
C ILE A 92 1.97 26.00 9.30
N PHE A 93 1.02 25.75 8.41
CA PHE A 93 -0.05 26.72 8.13
C PHE A 93 -0.95 27.00 9.35
N GLY A 94 -1.07 26.04 10.26
CA GLY A 94 -1.73 26.21 11.54
C GLY A 94 -0.93 27.06 12.56
N GLY A 95 0.28 27.46 12.22
CA GLY A 95 1.14 28.29 13.07
C GLY A 95 2.19 27.53 13.87
N ALA A 96 2.49 26.26 13.49
CA ALA A 96 3.55 25.50 14.14
C ALA A 96 4.95 26.03 13.80
N ASP A 97 5.84 26.05 14.78
CA ASP A 97 7.23 26.44 14.59
C ASP A 97 8.07 25.35 13.89
N TYR A 98 7.59 24.12 13.83
CA TYR A 98 8.27 22.98 13.18
C TYR A 98 7.30 22.04 12.50
N PHE A 99 7.82 21.34 11.49
CA PHE A 99 7.11 20.37 10.66
C PHE A 99 6.57 19.20 11.51
N LEU A 100 5.32 18.78 11.25
CA LEU A 100 4.63 17.68 11.94
C LEU A 100 4.32 17.96 13.42
N ASN A 101 4.18 19.21 13.81
CA ASN A 101 3.64 19.55 15.12
C ASN A 101 2.11 19.48 15.11
N TYR A 102 1.57 18.32 15.39
CA TYR A 102 0.12 18.03 15.27
C TYR A 102 -0.77 18.88 16.19
N ASN A 103 -0.22 19.52 17.23
CA ASN A 103 -0.98 20.44 18.07
C ASN A 103 -1.53 21.65 17.31
N TYR A 104 -0.97 21.96 16.13
CA TYR A 104 -1.33 23.10 15.28
C TYR A 104 -2.07 22.69 14.00
N MET A 105 -2.67 21.50 13.99
CA MET A 105 -3.53 21.13 12.87
C MET A 105 -4.76 22.04 12.82
N PRO A 106 -5.23 22.46 11.65
CA PRO A 106 -6.39 23.35 11.50
C PRO A 106 -7.73 22.68 11.88
N ILE A 107 -7.69 21.42 12.30
CA ILE A 107 -8.83 20.64 12.79
C ILE A 107 -8.67 20.50 14.30
N HIS A 108 -9.54 21.14 15.06
CA HIS A 108 -9.50 21.05 16.52
C HIS A 108 -10.34 19.86 16.98
N LEU A 109 -9.66 18.80 17.42
CA LEU A 109 -10.27 17.67 18.10
C LEU A 109 -9.91 17.75 19.59
N GLU A 110 -10.90 17.57 20.45
CA GLU A 110 -10.68 17.43 21.88
C GLU A 110 -11.07 16.02 22.33
N PRO A 111 -10.21 15.35 23.07
CA PRO A 111 -8.95 15.79 23.68
C PRO A 111 -7.75 15.80 22.73
N ALA A 112 -6.70 16.57 23.05
CA ALA A 112 -5.54 16.81 22.18
C ALA A 112 -4.84 15.54 21.64
N HIS A 113 -4.93 14.41 22.34
CA HIS A 113 -4.34 13.15 21.86
C HIS A 113 -5.04 12.60 20.58
N GLU A 114 -6.33 12.90 20.38
CA GLU A 114 -7.03 12.48 19.15
C GLU A 114 -6.51 13.24 17.92
N MET A 115 -6.04 14.45 18.11
CA MET A 115 -5.44 15.24 17.05
C MET A 115 -4.08 14.68 16.63
N HIS A 116 -3.27 14.22 17.59
CA HIS A 116 -2.02 13.52 17.33
C HIS A 116 -2.27 12.19 16.62
N ALA A 117 -3.23 11.39 17.08
CA ALA A 117 -3.64 10.14 16.45
C ALA A 117 -4.06 10.35 14.99
N LEU A 118 -4.87 11.36 14.71
CA LEU A 118 -5.29 11.71 13.37
C LEU A 118 -4.10 12.07 12.47
N GLY A 119 -3.18 12.89 12.97
CA GLY A 119 -1.99 13.31 12.23
C GLY A 119 -1.08 12.14 11.88
N ILE A 120 -0.82 11.25 12.84
CA ILE A 120 -0.05 10.02 12.65
C ILE A 120 -0.75 9.12 11.62
N PHE A 121 -2.06 8.92 11.75
CA PHE A 121 -2.83 8.07 10.84
C PHE A 121 -2.81 8.58 9.39
N LEU A 122 -2.92 9.88 9.17
CA LEU A 122 -2.82 10.48 7.83
C LEU A 122 -1.45 10.23 7.20
N ILE A 123 -0.38 10.35 7.97
CA ILE A 123 0.97 10.03 7.52
C ILE A 123 1.10 8.55 7.18
N GLU A 124 0.61 7.68 8.04
CA GLU A 124 0.67 6.24 7.83
C GLU A 124 -0.07 5.81 6.56
N ILE A 125 -1.23 6.40 6.27
CA ILE A 125 -1.93 6.20 4.99
C ILE A 125 -1.05 6.62 3.81
N GLY A 126 -0.45 7.81 3.88
CA GLY A 126 0.44 8.32 2.84
C GLY A 126 1.61 7.38 2.57
N VAL A 127 2.28 6.94 3.63
CA VAL A 127 3.39 5.98 3.57
C VAL A 127 2.93 4.63 3.02
N ALA A 128 1.79 4.10 3.48
CA ALA A 128 1.27 2.81 3.02
C ALA A 128 0.99 2.81 1.52
N ILE A 129 0.35 3.85 1.01
CA ILE A 129 0.08 4.02 -0.42
C ILE A 129 1.40 4.11 -1.20
N CYS A 130 2.32 4.95 -0.75
CA CYS A 130 3.61 5.14 -1.41
C CYS A 130 4.40 3.83 -1.48
N VAL A 131 4.54 3.11 -0.37
CA VAL A 131 5.28 1.85 -0.29
C VAL A 131 4.63 0.76 -1.14
N MET A 132 3.31 0.57 -1.01
CA MET A 132 2.56 -0.40 -1.79
C MET A 132 2.79 -0.19 -3.29
N MET A 133 2.58 1.02 -3.77
CA MET A 133 2.68 1.35 -5.19
C MET A 133 4.11 1.28 -5.71
N THR A 134 5.10 1.65 -4.89
CA THR A 134 6.52 1.54 -5.25
C THR A 134 6.93 0.08 -5.42
N ILE A 135 6.53 -0.81 -4.51
CA ILE A 135 6.83 -2.24 -4.61
C ILE A 135 6.19 -2.84 -5.87
N ILE A 136 4.92 -2.52 -6.15
CA ILE A 136 4.22 -2.99 -7.34
C ILE A 136 4.94 -2.52 -8.62
N ASN A 137 5.30 -1.25 -8.69
CA ASN A 137 6.00 -0.68 -9.85
C ASN A 137 7.40 -1.29 -10.05
N LEU A 138 8.13 -1.53 -8.96
CA LEU A 138 9.44 -2.17 -9.00
C LEU A 138 9.35 -3.60 -9.56
N LEU A 139 8.39 -4.39 -9.09
CA LEU A 139 8.18 -5.75 -9.57
C LEU A 139 7.77 -5.78 -11.04
N ASP A 140 6.88 -4.88 -11.47
CA ASP A 140 6.50 -4.75 -12.88
C ASP A 140 7.68 -4.39 -13.79
N ALA A 141 8.59 -3.53 -13.30
CA ALA A 141 9.80 -3.17 -14.02
C ALA A 141 10.77 -4.36 -14.17
N ILE A 142 10.93 -5.18 -13.12
CA ILE A 142 11.78 -6.37 -13.16
C ILE A 142 11.23 -7.41 -14.13
N VAL A 143 9.91 -7.66 -14.10
CA VAL A 143 9.26 -8.62 -14.99
C VAL A 143 9.42 -8.21 -16.46
N LYS A 144 9.15 -6.94 -16.79
CA LYS A 144 9.31 -6.44 -18.17
C LYS A 144 10.73 -6.58 -18.68
N ARG A 145 11.72 -6.27 -17.84
CA ARG A 145 13.13 -6.41 -18.22
C ARG A 145 13.50 -7.87 -18.50
N GLY A 146 13.00 -8.80 -17.66
CA GLY A 146 13.24 -10.23 -17.90
C GLY A 146 12.61 -10.75 -19.19
N GLU A 147 11.46 -10.21 -19.63
CA GLU A 147 10.84 -10.55 -20.91
C GLU A 147 11.64 -10.00 -22.10
N GLU A 148 12.19 -8.78 -22.00
CA GLU A 148 13.02 -8.17 -23.03
C GLU A 148 14.33 -8.94 -23.22
N ASP A 149 15.03 -9.30 -22.14
CA ASP A 149 16.28 -10.06 -22.18
C ASP A 149 16.06 -11.49 -22.73
N GLY A 150 14.95 -12.17 -22.36
CA GLY A 150 14.61 -13.51 -22.87
C GLY A 150 14.12 -13.53 -24.31
N SER A 151 13.74 -12.40 -24.89
CA SER A 151 13.37 -12.30 -26.32
C SER A 151 14.57 -11.99 -27.23
N ALA A 152 15.73 -11.68 -26.66
CA ALA A 152 16.97 -11.35 -27.36
C ALA A 152 17.92 -12.57 -27.57
N GLU A 153 17.62 -13.71 -26.92
CA GLU A 153 18.27 -15.00 -27.11
C GLU A 153 17.49 -15.87 -28.10
#